data_bc0b48e384d8f5dc6bc37f89ecce7711
#
_entry.id   bc0b48e384d8f5dc6bc37f89ecce7711
#
_cell.length_a   1.000
_cell.length_b   1.000
_cell.length_c   1.000
_cell.angle_alpha   90.00
_cell.angle_beta   90.00
_cell.angle_gamma   90.00
#
_symmetry.space_group_name_H-M   'P 1'
#
loop_
_entity.id
_entity.type
_entity.pdbx_description
1 polymer ?
#
loop_
_entity_poly.entity_id
_entity_poly.type
_entity_poly.pdbx_seq_one_letter_code
_entity_poly.pdbx_strand_id
1 'polypeptide(L)'
;MIRECFTLIGGTLALALALTSHNAMANGVKVKMGTVAPEGTPWEQQAKEIAKKVTKASAGRIKYKFYWGGAKGDEQEILKKVMKNKLQMSGISTAALGTVIPELDALDLPFLWDSAEEADFVLDNHLTKFVEGLMEAQGLVLYQWAENGWQGMGSTSKAVKTPGDMGGIAVRSQESPVHTGLWKALGANPIVMEISEVQGKLEKGEISVAAQTPLYTFAAGWQGFLKHYSLTRHVYQTALIMYSKEFYDGQDADIKAALMTDRQEGAVLGRKLVRQLEPQLIGNFTSYGIEVIKLSDAERDAFKKATSGVRAEYEKQATPKARELLQLVDKGKAAYK
;
A
#
# COMPACT_ATOMS: atom_id res chain seq x y z
N MET A 1 -31.29 94.34 13.78
CA MET A 1 -29.91 94.47 13.27
C MET A 1 -29.15 93.25 13.66
N ILE A 2 -28.69 92.48 12.66
CA ILE A 2 -27.46 91.77 12.64
C ILE A 2 -27.53 90.25 12.97
N ARG A 3 -27.39 89.60 11.97
CA ARG A 3 -26.40 88.71 11.34
C ARG A 3 -26.43 87.31 11.88
N GLU A 4 -26.91 86.54 10.99
CA GLU A 4 -26.76 85.09 10.94
C GLU A 4 -25.28 84.63 10.91
N CYS A 5 -24.96 83.56 11.62
CA CYS A 5 -23.79 82.75 11.36
C CYS A 5 -24.23 81.28 11.12
N PHE A 6 -24.24 80.95 9.87
CA PHE A 6 -24.35 79.55 9.44
C PHE A 6 -23.04 78.81 9.75
N THR A 7 -23.10 77.82 10.57
CA THR A 7 -22.00 76.91 10.74
C THR A 7 -22.35 75.62 9.98
N LEU A 8 -21.68 75.39 8.84
CA LEU A 8 -21.69 74.13 8.13
C LEU A 8 -20.97 73.07 8.98
N ILE A 9 -21.71 72.09 9.40
CA ILE A 9 -21.14 70.86 9.94
C ILE A 9 -20.98 69.89 8.76
N GLY A 10 -19.76 69.85 8.22
CA GLY A 10 -19.34 68.81 7.24
C GLY A 10 -19.25 67.49 7.92
N GLY A 11 -20.25 66.65 7.71
CA GLY A 11 -20.22 65.23 8.10
C GLY A 11 -19.33 64.44 7.17
N THR A 12 -18.10 64.19 7.58
CA THR A 12 -17.23 63.21 6.97
C THR A 12 -17.75 61.83 7.34
N LEU A 13 -18.48 61.21 6.40
CA LEU A 13 -18.86 59.79 6.48
C LEU A 13 -17.61 58.96 6.26
N ALA A 14 -16.90 58.62 7.33
CA ALA A 14 -15.83 57.67 7.31
C ALA A 14 -16.44 56.26 7.06
N LEU A 15 -16.35 55.83 5.81
CA LEU A 15 -16.67 54.47 5.39
C LEU A 15 -15.61 53.55 6.01
N ALA A 16 -15.85 53.09 7.24
CA ALA A 16 -15.08 52.03 7.87
C ALA A 16 -15.41 50.74 7.11
N LEU A 17 -14.61 50.44 6.07
CA LEU A 17 -14.50 49.07 5.57
C LEU A 17 -13.95 48.25 6.74
N ALA A 18 -14.83 47.64 7.48
CA ALA A 18 -14.50 46.54 8.36
C ALA A 18 -14.00 45.41 7.48
N LEU A 19 -12.70 45.37 7.24
CA LEU A 19 -11.97 44.16 6.90
C LEU A 19 -12.20 43.19 8.07
N THR A 20 -13.31 42.46 8.04
CA THR A 20 -13.46 41.25 8.83
C THR A 20 -12.43 40.28 8.25
N SER A 21 -11.19 40.46 8.69
CA SER A 21 -10.21 39.38 8.65
C SER A 21 -10.87 38.24 9.38
N HIS A 22 -11.42 37.29 8.63
CA HIS A 22 -11.74 35.97 9.15
C HIS A 22 -10.41 35.36 9.55
N ASN A 23 -9.93 35.74 10.74
CA ASN A 23 -9.03 34.91 11.51
C ASN A 23 -9.86 33.69 11.97
N ALA A 24 -10.30 32.87 11.03
CA ALA A 24 -10.44 31.48 11.29
C ALA A 24 -9.02 31.03 11.65
N MET A 25 -8.66 31.10 12.93
CA MET A 25 -7.64 30.24 13.50
C MET A 25 -8.15 28.81 13.24
N ALA A 26 -7.88 28.34 12.04
CA ALA A 26 -8.23 27.00 11.63
C ALA A 26 -7.52 26.08 12.61
N ASN A 27 -8.30 25.47 13.51
CA ASN A 27 -7.81 24.37 14.33
C ASN A 27 -7.06 23.44 13.38
N GLY A 28 -5.73 23.29 13.59
CA GLY A 28 -4.87 22.63 12.64
C GLY A 28 -5.40 21.22 12.34
N VAL A 29 -5.46 20.87 11.08
CA VAL A 29 -5.94 19.57 10.60
C VAL A 29 -4.96 18.49 11.05
N LYS A 30 -5.44 17.51 11.79
CA LYS A 30 -4.61 16.41 12.29
C LYS A 30 -4.86 15.15 11.48
N VAL A 31 -3.81 14.67 10.81
CA VAL A 31 -3.81 13.40 10.08
C VAL A 31 -3.15 12.32 10.94
N LYS A 32 -3.93 11.36 11.41
CA LYS A 32 -3.42 10.14 12.05
C LYS A 32 -3.24 9.08 10.97
N MET A 33 -2.01 8.65 10.76
CA MET A 33 -1.66 7.59 9.83
C MET A 33 -1.28 6.32 10.59
N GLY A 34 -1.89 5.19 10.26
CA GLY A 34 -1.55 3.87 10.78
C GLY A 34 -1.06 2.94 9.68
N THR A 35 -0.10 2.07 9.97
CA THR A 35 0.40 1.04 9.06
C THR A 35 1.05 -0.10 9.83
N VAL A 36 1.12 -1.29 9.23
CA VAL A 36 1.89 -2.41 9.76
C VAL A 36 3.38 -2.30 9.46
N ALA A 37 3.77 -1.39 8.56
CA ALA A 37 5.18 -1.15 8.27
C ALA A 37 5.91 -0.64 9.52
N PRO A 38 7.03 -1.28 9.93
CA PRO A 38 7.81 -0.85 11.08
C PRO A 38 8.56 0.47 10.84
N GLU A 39 9.00 1.09 11.93
CA GLU A 39 9.96 2.20 11.89
C GLU A 39 11.28 1.75 11.29
N GLY A 40 12.06 2.68 10.74
CA GLY A 40 13.34 2.41 10.09
C GLY A 40 13.23 1.89 8.66
N THR A 41 12.02 1.74 8.13
CA THR A 41 11.79 1.21 6.78
C THR A 41 11.66 2.33 5.73
N PRO A 42 11.81 2.02 4.42
CA PRO A 42 11.45 2.92 3.33
C PRO A 42 10.05 3.52 3.43
N TRP A 43 9.11 2.77 3.99
CA TRP A 43 7.74 3.22 4.23
C TRP A 43 7.67 4.41 5.21
N GLU A 44 8.45 4.35 6.28
CA GLU A 44 8.55 5.48 7.21
C GLU A 44 9.13 6.71 6.52
N GLN A 45 10.22 6.53 5.78
CA GLN A 45 10.84 7.63 5.03
C GLN A 45 9.87 8.27 4.04
N GLN A 46 9.16 7.45 3.24
CA GLN A 46 8.14 7.92 2.30
C GLN A 46 7.02 8.68 3.02
N ALA A 47 6.46 8.14 4.09
CA ALA A 47 5.38 8.78 4.84
C ALA A 47 5.82 10.11 5.48
N LYS A 48 7.05 10.20 5.98
CA LYS A 48 7.60 11.45 6.52
C LYS A 48 7.81 12.50 5.43
N GLU A 49 8.25 12.12 4.22
CA GLU A 49 8.38 13.06 3.10
C GLU A 49 7.00 13.53 2.61
N ILE A 50 6.01 12.66 2.52
CA ILE A 50 4.61 13.05 2.25
C ILE A 50 4.16 14.08 3.27
N ALA A 51 4.30 13.77 4.57
CA ALA A 51 3.88 14.67 5.65
C ALA A 51 4.57 16.04 5.58
N LYS A 52 5.87 16.07 5.30
CA LYS A 52 6.65 17.30 5.15
C LYS A 52 6.14 18.18 4.01
N LYS A 53 5.91 17.58 2.83
CA LYS A 53 5.41 18.29 1.64
C LYS A 53 3.99 18.81 1.84
N VAL A 54 3.09 17.97 2.37
CA VAL A 54 1.70 18.35 2.67
C VAL A 54 1.63 19.41 3.76
N THR A 55 2.44 19.30 4.82
CA THR A 55 2.53 20.33 5.86
C THR A 55 2.98 21.68 5.28
N LYS A 56 4.00 21.66 4.39
CA LYS A 56 4.46 22.86 3.70
C LYS A 56 3.38 23.46 2.80
N ALA A 57 2.72 22.64 1.98
CA ALA A 57 1.66 23.05 1.06
C ALA A 57 0.46 23.68 1.81
N SER A 58 0.18 23.21 3.02
CA SER A 58 -0.89 23.75 3.87
C SER A 58 -0.47 24.92 4.75
N ALA A 59 0.72 25.49 4.55
CA ALA A 59 1.30 26.53 5.41
C ALA A 59 1.30 26.13 6.91
N GLY A 60 1.58 24.87 7.22
CA GLY A 60 1.66 24.34 8.58
C GLY A 60 0.31 23.98 9.23
N ARG A 61 -0.80 24.14 8.51
CA ARG A 61 -2.13 23.81 9.04
C ARG A 61 -2.39 22.32 9.17
N ILE A 62 -1.76 21.49 8.34
CA ILE A 62 -1.87 20.02 8.43
C ILE A 62 -0.68 19.47 9.21
N LYS A 63 -0.98 18.65 10.23
CA LYS A 63 0.02 17.98 11.07
C LYS A 63 -0.25 16.47 11.10
N TYR A 64 0.82 15.67 11.04
CA TYR A 64 0.73 14.22 11.05
C TYR A 64 1.07 13.62 12.42
N LYS A 65 0.40 12.51 12.73
CA LYS A 65 0.76 11.61 13.81
C LYS A 65 0.79 10.19 13.26
N PHE A 66 1.94 9.54 13.34
CA PHE A 66 2.16 8.19 12.83
C PHE A 66 1.97 7.13 13.91
N TYR A 67 1.55 5.95 13.48
CA TYR A 67 1.43 4.74 14.26
C TYR A 67 1.98 3.58 13.41
N TRP A 68 3.20 3.17 13.72
CA TRP A 68 3.97 2.18 13.00
C TRP A 68 3.78 0.77 13.56
N GLY A 69 4.27 -0.26 12.82
CA GLY A 69 4.41 -1.63 13.28
C GLY A 69 3.13 -2.27 13.78
N GLY A 70 1.97 -1.92 13.21
CA GLY A 70 0.71 -2.48 13.66
C GLY A 70 0.19 -1.91 15.00
N ALA A 71 0.73 -0.77 15.50
CA ALA A 71 0.27 -0.16 16.77
C ALA A 71 -1.22 0.20 16.78
N LYS A 72 -1.90 0.12 15.64
CA LYS A 72 -3.35 0.32 15.48
C LYS A 72 -4.08 -0.94 15.00
N GLY A 73 -3.46 -2.09 15.09
CA GLY A 73 -3.95 -3.38 14.63
C GLY A 73 -3.31 -3.80 13.32
N ASP A 74 -3.75 -4.94 12.81
CA ASP A 74 -3.33 -5.47 11.51
C ASP A 74 -3.96 -4.68 10.35
N GLU A 75 -3.60 -4.99 9.11
CA GLU A 75 -4.04 -4.23 7.92
C GLU A 75 -5.57 -4.13 7.82
N GLN A 76 -6.31 -5.21 8.06
CA GLN A 76 -7.77 -5.23 8.04
C GLN A 76 -8.40 -4.36 9.14
N GLU A 77 -7.80 -4.35 10.35
CA GLU A 77 -8.25 -3.46 11.43
C GLU A 77 -7.97 -2.00 11.12
N ILE A 78 -6.77 -1.71 10.59
CA ILE A 78 -6.38 -0.36 10.18
C ILE A 78 -7.32 0.14 9.08
N LEU A 79 -7.60 -0.70 8.07
CA LEU A 79 -8.53 -0.38 6.99
C LEU A 79 -9.92 0.00 7.52
N LYS A 80 -10.49 -0.83 8.39
CA LYS A 80 -11.77 -0.54 9.07
C LYS A 80 -11.73 0.79 9.84
N LYS A 81 -10.58 1.14 10.44
CA LYS A 81 -10.40 2.41 11.16
C LYS A 81 -10.32 3.61 10.22
N VAL A 82 -9.73 3.46 9.03
CA VAL A 82 -9.72 4.50 7.99
C VAL A 82 -11.11 4.71 7.42
N MET A 83 -11.81 3.65 7.04
CA MET A 83 -13.20 3.73 6.53
C MET A 83 -14.16 4.40 7.53
N LYS A 84 -13.91 4.28 8.84
CA LYS A 84 -14.69 4.89 9.94
C LYS A 84 -14.08 6.22 10.44
N ASN A 85 -13.16 6.82 9.71
CA ASN A 85 -12.47 8.07 10.05
C ASN A 85 -11.81 8.09 11.47
N LYS A 86 -11.53 6.93 12.05
CA LYS A 86 -10.76 6.82 13.31
C LYS A 86 -9.26 7.02 13.07
N LEU A 87 -8.79 6.64 11.88
CA LEU A 87 -7.53 7.03 11.25
C LEU A 87 -7.86 7.83 9.98
N GLN A 88 -7.06 8.84 9.68
CA GLN A 88 -7.28 9.70 8.53
C GLN A 88 -6.53 9.21 7.29
N MET A 89 -5.46 8.44 7.49
CA MET A 89 -4.59 7.95 6.41
C MET A 89 -4.03 6.58 6.75
N SER A 90 -3.74 5.80 5.72
CA SER A 90 -3.00 4.55 5.84
C SER A 90 -2.25 4.19 4.57
N GLY A 91 -1.22 3.33 4.71
CA GLY A 91 -0.62 2.56 3.62
C GLY A 91 -0.93 1.08 3.85
N ILE A 92 -1.57 0.41 2.89
CA ILE A 92 -2.13 -0.95 2.99
C ILE A 92 -1.87 -1.71 1.69
N SER A 93 -1.60 -3.02 1.79
CA SER A 93 -1.42 -3.91 0.64
C SER A 93 -2.71 -4.10 -0.16
N THR A 94 -2.58 -4.39 -1.46
CA THR A 94 -3.72 -4.74 -2.32
C THR A 94 -4.49 -5.95 -1.81
N ALA A 95 -3.79 -6.95 -1.29
CA ALA A 95 -4.42 -8.15 -0.72
C ALA A 95 -5.30 -7.84 0.50
N ALA A 96 -4.87 -6.94 1.39
CA ALA A 96 -5.71 -6.54 2.52
C ALA A 96 -6.90 -5.68 2.06
N LEU A 97 -6.71 -4.82 1.06
CA LEU A 97 -7.81 -4.07 0.43
C LEU A 97 -8.80 -4.98 -0.29
N GLY A 98 -8.36 -6.13 -0.82
CA GLY A 98 -9.21 -7.14 -1.45
C GLY A 98 -10.34 -7.63 -0.55
N THR A 99 -10.20 -7.56 0.77
CA THR A 99 -11.28 -7.91 1.72
C THR A 99 -12.51 -6.98 1.64
N VAL A 100 -12.34 -5.76 1.13
CA VAL A 100 -13.43 -4.79 0.92
C VAL A 100 -13.60 -4.37 -0.54
N ILE A 101 -12.57 -4.55 -1.36
CA ILE A 101 -12.52 -4.26 -2.80
C ILE A 101 -11.96 -5.51 -3.51
N PRO A 102 -12.77 -6.58 -3.67
CA PRO A 102 -12.28 -7.87 -4.17
C PRO A 102 -11.66 -7.80 -5.58
N GLU A 103 -11.94 -6.74 -6.32
CA GLU A 103 -11.30 -6.46 -7.60
C GLU A 103 -9.78 -6.33 -7.48
N LEU A 104 -9.27 -5.81 -6.36
CA LEU A 104 -7.84 -5.60 -6.15
C LEU A 104 -7.05 -6.89 -5.95
N ASP A 105 -7.68 -7.99 -5.58
CA ASP A 105 -7.04 -9.32 -5.54
C ASP A 105 -6.41 -9.69 -6.88
N ALA A 106 -6.95 -9.19 -8.00
CA ALA A 106 -6.40 -9.43 -9.33
C ALA A 106 -4.96 -8.96 -9.49
N LEU A 107 -4.54 -7.93 -8.73
CA LEU A 107 -3.19 -7.37 -8.81
C LEU A 107 -2.13 -8.26 -8.15
N ASP A 108 -2.55 -9.20 -7.31
CA ASP A 108 -1.70 -10.18 -6.63
C ASP A 108 -1.68 -11.55 -7.35
N LEU A 109 -2.25 -11.65 -8.57
CA LEU A 109 -2.17 -12.87 -9.37
C LEU A 109 -0.71 -13.28 -9.59
N PRO A 110 -0.38 -14.58 -9.45
CA PRO A 110 0.99 -15.04 -9.60
C PRO A 110 1.51 -14.76 -11.00
N PHE A 111 2.73 -14.24 -11.06
CA PHE A 111 3.43 -13.89 -12.30
C PHE A 111 2.64 -12.94 -13.22
N LEU A 112 1.78 -12.11 -12.65
CA LEU A 112 1.02 -11.09 -13.39
C LEU A 112 1.97 -10.08 -14.06
N TRP A 113 3.01 -9.69 -13.37
CA TRP A 113 3.96 -8.67 -13.80
C TRP A 113 5.28 -9.30 -14.23
N ASP A 114 5.83 -8.83 -15.36
CA ASP A 114 7.12 -9.31 -15.87
C ASP A 114 8.28 -8.47 -15.28
N SER A 115 8.03 -7.20 -14.96
CA SER A 115 8.97 -6.30 -14.27
C SER A 115 8.25 -5.32 -13.36
N ALA A 116 9.00 -4.69 -12.46
CA ALA A 116 8.48 -3.63 -11.61
C ALA A 116 8.14 -2.37 -12.43
N GLU A 117 8.92 -2.09 -13.47
CA GLU A 117 8.72 -0.96 -14.39
C GLU A 117 7.44 -1.15 -15.22
N GLU A 118 7.15 -2.37 -15.67
CA GLU A 118 5.88 -2.70 -16.32
C GLU A 118 4.71 -2.48 -15.36
N ALA A 119 4.83 -2.95 -14.12
CA ALA A 119 3.81 -2.73 -13.09
C ALA A 119 3.57 -1.23 -12.86
N ASP A 120 4.63 -0.44 -12.70
CA ASP A 120 4.53 1.01 -12.53
C ASP A 120 3.77 1.66 -13.69
N PHE A 121 4.17 1.34 -14.92
CA PHE A 121 3.54 1.90 -16.12
C PHE A 121 2.04 1.60 -16.17
N VAL A 122 1.66 0.36 -15.90
CA VAL A 122 0.26 -0.08 -15.96
C VAL A 122 -0.56 0.53 -14.82
N LEU A 123 -0.04 0.50 -13.59
CA LEU A 123 -0.69 1.07 -12.42
C LEU A 123 -0.95 2.57 -12.61
N ASP A 124 0.08 3.32 -13.00
CA ASP A 124 0.03 4.77 -13.08
C ASP A 124 -0.83 5.26 -14.26
N ASN A 125 -0.72 4.62 -15.44
CA ASN A 125 -1.34 5.12 -16.66
C ASN A 125 -2.66 4.45 -17.03
N HIS A 126 -2.92 3.24 -16.54
CA HIS A 126 -4.09 2.46 -16.95
C HIS A 126 -5.06 2.16 -15.79
N LEU A 127 -4.57 2.06 -14.55
CA LEU A 127 -5.41 1.60 -13.43
C LEU A 127 -5.80 2.69 -12.45
N THR A 128 -5.02 3.76 -12.30
CA THR A 128 -5.23 4.78 -11.24
C THR A 128 -6.67 5.28 -11.21
N LYS A 129 -7.20 5.75 -12.35
CA LYS A 129 -8.56 6.31 -12.40
C LYS A 129 -9.65 5.28 -12.10
N PHE A 130 -9.46 4.05 -12.55
CA PHE A 130 -10.40 2.96 -12.29
C PHE A 130 -10.42 2.59 -10.80
N VAL A 131 -9.23 2.47 -10.20
CA VAL A 131 -9.08 2.13 -8.78
C VAL A 131 -9.55 3.28 -7.88
N GLU A 132 -9.34 4.54 -8.25
CA GLU A 132 -9.95 5.69 -7.55
C GLU A 132 -11.46 5.51 -7.41
N GLY A 133 -12.16 5.15 -8.48
CA GLY A 133 -13.60 4.90 -8.44
C GLY A 133 -14.03 3.73 -7.55
N LEU A 134 -13.23 2.64 -7.52
CA LEU A 134 -13.48 1.51 -6.63
C LEU A 134 -13.32 1.91 -5.16
N MET A 135 -12.26 2.66 -4.85
CA MET A 135 -11.95 3.12 -3.50
C MET A 135 -12.98 4.12 -2.98
N GLU A 136 -13.39 5.08 -3.82
CA GLU A 136 -14.41 6.05 -3.45
C GLU A 136 -15.74 5.40 -3.07
N ALA A 137 -16.13 4.34 -3.77
CA ALA A 137 -17.33 3.56 -3.46
C ALA A 137 -17.27 2.89 -2.08
N GLN A 138 -16.06 2.69 -1.54
CA GLN A 138 -15.82 2.10 -0.22
C GLN A 138 -15.43 3.15 0.85
N GLY A 139 -15.63 4.43 0.57
CA GLY A 139 -15.33 5.50 1.54
C GLY A 139 -13.84 5.78 1.71
N LEU A 140 -13.04 5.52 0.68
CA LEU A 140 -11.60 5.74 0.64
C LEU A 140 -11.23 6.69 -0.49
N VAL A 141 -10.16 7.46 -0.33
CA VAL A 141 -9.60 8.34 -1.36
C VAL A 141 -8.17 7.91 -1.63
N LEU A 142 -7.89 7.48 -2.85
CA LEU A 142 -6.53 7.11 -3.27
C LEU A 142 -5.63 8.35 -3.23
N TYR A 143 -4.55 8.26 -2.45
CA TYR A 143 -3.49 9.25 -2.51
C TYR A 143 -2.46 8.87 -3.58
N GLN A 144 -1.87 7.68 -3.47
CA GLN A 144 -0.89 7.19 -4.46
C GLN A 144 -0.71 5.68 -4.39
N TRP A 145 -0.15 5.11 -5.45
CA TRP A 145 0.42 3.78 -5.43
C TRP A 145 1.68 3.72 -4.58
N ALA A 146 1.90 2.56 -3.99
CA ALA A 146 3.12 2.21 -3.26
C ALA A 146 3.48 0.75 -3.58
N GLU A 147 4.62 0.29 -3.10
CA GLU A 147 5.03 -1.10 -3.27
C GLU A 147 5.65 -1.67 -1.99
N ASN A 148 5.53 -2.97 -1.85
CA ASN A 148 6.31 -3.76 -0.92
C ASN A 148 7.46 -4.50 -1.63
N GLY A 149 7.38 -4.65 -2.95
CA GLY A 149 8.36 -5.31 -3.80
C GLY A 149 8.00 -6.75 -4.15
N TRP A 150 8.96 -7.49 -4.67
CA TRP A 150 8.79 -8.89 -5.06
C TRP A 150 8.79 -9.82 -3.86
N GLN A 151 7.79 -10.71 -3.79
CA GLN A 151 7.76 -11.76 -2.78
C GLN A 151 8.72 -12.90 -3.15
N GLY A 152 9.43 -13.39 -2.13
CA GLY A 152 10.12 -14.65 -2.12
C GLY A 152 9.48 -15.61 -1.13
N MET A 153 10.01 -16.84 -1.05
CA MET A 153 9.53 -17.87 -0.12
C MET A 153 10.59 -18.12 0.94
N GLY A 154 10.35 -17.66 2.17
CA GLY A 154 11.16 -17.99 3.34
C GLY A 154 10.75 -19.35 3.89
N SER A 155 11.71 -20.26 4.11
CA SER A 155 11.47 -21.60 4.62
C SER A 155 12.31 -21.89 5.87
N THR A 156 11.69 -22.55 6.84
CA THR A 156 12.35 -23.00 8.09
C THR A 156 12.99 -24.38 7.96
N SER A 157 12.68 -25.14 6.91
CA SER A 157 13.04 -26.55 6.79
C SER A 157 13.88 -26.86 5.57
N LYS A 158 13.33 -26.79 4.37
CA LYS A 158 13.99 -27.15 3.12
C LYS A 158 13.95 -26.01 2.10
N ALA A 159 14.91 -26.04 1.19
CA ALA A 159 14.92 -25.12 0.05
C ALA A 159 13.71 -25.35 -0.86
N VAL A 160 13.10 -24.26 -1.33
CA VAL A 160 12.02 -24.29 -2.32
C VAL A 160 12.61 -23.91 -3.67
N LYS A 161 12.88 -24.87 -4.54
CA LYS A 161 13.47 -24.68 -5.88
C LYS A 161 12.49 -25.00 -6.99
N THR A 162 11.54 -25.89 -6.72
CA THR A 162 10.53 -26.33 -7.68
C THR A 162 9.13 -26.31 -7.06
N PRO A 163 8.06 -26.29 -7.87
CA PRO A 163 6.69 -26.44 -7.36
C PRO A 163 6.49 -27.67 -6.49
N GLY A 164 7.15 -28.78 -6.82
CA GLY A 164 7.06 -30.04 -6.06
C GLY A 164 7.59 -29.93 -4.63
N ASP A 165 8.48 -28.98 -4.35
CA ASP A 165 8.99 -28.74 -3.00
C ASP A 165 7.92 -28.18 -2.06
N MET A 166 6.83 -27.62 -2.61
CA MET A 166 5.70 -27.10 -1.84
C MET A 166 4.66 -28.16 -1.45
N GLY A 167 4.75 -29.36 -2.03
CA GLY A 167 3.77 -30.43 -1.80
C GLY A 167 3.57 -30.76 -0.31
N GLY A 168 2.35 -30.60 0.19
CA GLY A 168 1.96 -30.88 1.58
C GLY A 168 2.47 -29.89 2.63
N ILE A 169 3.22 -28.84 2.25
CA ILE A 169 3.77 -27.85 3.20
C ILE A 169 2.66 -26.97 3.76
N ALA A 170 2.64 -26.78 5.07
CA ALA A 170 1.86 -25.75 5.72
C ALA A 170 2.49 -24.37 5.42
N VAL A 171 1.76 -23.51 4.72
CA VAL A 171 2.21 -22.20 4.27
C VAL A 171 1.24 -21.11 4.73
N ARG A 172 1.76 -19.96 5.17
CA ARG A 172 0.93 -18.80 5.43
C ARG A 172 0.25 -18.32 4.15
N SER A 173 -1.06 -18.08 4.22
CA SER A 173 -1.80 -17.36 3.19
C SER A 173 -2.37 -16.05 3.74
N GLN A 174 -2.48 -15.06 2.88
CA GLN A 174 -3.30 -13.89 3.14
C GLN A 174 -4.79 -14.25 2.98
N GLU A 175 -5.68 -13.45 3.51
CA GLU A 175 -7.13 -13.58 3.33
C GLU A 175 -7.51 -13.11 1.91
N SER A 176 -7.11 -13.90 0.92
CA SER A 176 -7.33 -13.65 -0.51
C SER A 176 -7.54 -14.96 -1.24
N PRO A 177 -8.58 -15.08 -2.09
CA PRO A 177 -8.77 -16.25 -2.95
C PRO A 177 -7.60 -16.51 -3.88
N VAL A 178 -6.95 -15.45 -4.36
CA VAL A 178 -5.77 -15.53 -5.23
C VAL A 178 -4.59 -16.16 -4.49
N HIS A 179 -4.27 -15.69 -3.28
CA HIS A 179 -3.19 -16.25 -2.47
C HIS A 179 -3.47 -17.69 -2.07
N THR A 180 -4.69 -17.99 -1.63
CA THR A 180 -5.09 -19.36 -1.30
C THR A 180 -5.01 -20.27 -2.52
N GLY A 181 -5.46 -19.78 -3.68
CA GLY A 181 -5.39 -20.49 -4.97
C GLY A 181 -3.96 -20.76 -5.42
N LEU A 182 -3.05 -19.81 -5.26
CA LEU A 182 -1.62 -19.93 -5.53
C LEU A 182 -1.02 -21.12 -4.78
N TRP A 183 -1.21 -21.20 -3.46
CA TRP A 183 -0.64 -22.27 -2.64
C TRP A 183 -1.24 -23.63 -2.97
N LYS A 184 -2.55 -23.70 -3.19
CA LYS A 184 -3.22 -24.93 -3.63
C LYS A 184 -2.70 -25.40 -4.98
N ALA A 185 -2.47 -24.50 -5.93
CA ALA A 185 -1.90 -24.84 -7.24
C ALA A 185 -0.47 -25.40 -7.15
N LEU A 186 0.28 -25.06 -6.10
CA LEU A 186 1.59 -25.61 -5.79
C LEU A 186 1.52 -26.88 -4.92
N GLY A 187 0.31 -27.38 -4.62
CA GLY A 187 0.12 -28.56 -3.77
C GLY A 187 0.39 -28.35 -2.28
N ALA A 188 0.50 -27.11 -1.85
CA ALA A 188 0.70 -26.74 -0.45
C ALA A 188 -0.63 -26.66 0.32
N ASN A 189 -0.54 -26.63 1.65
CA ASN A 189 -1.66 -26.46 2.58
C ASN A 189 -1.69 -25.01 3.09
N PRO A 190 -2.47 -24.10 2.49
CA PRO A 190 -2.55 -22.71 2.93
C PRO A 190 -3.28 -22.59 4.27
N ILE A 191 -2.70 -21.85 5.20
CA ILE A 191 -3.30 -21.46 6.46
C ILE A 191 -3.48 -19.95 6.42
N VAL A 192 -4.75 -19.51 6.36
CA VAL A 192 -5.10 -18.10 6.37
C VAL A 192 -4.88 -17.54 7.76
N MET A 193 -4.06 -16.49 7.86
CA MET A 193 -3.78 -15.81 9.11
C MET A 193 -3.33 -14.38 8.88
N GLU A 194 -3.51 -13.55 9.90
CA GLU A 194 -3.00 -12.18 9.90
C GLU A 194 -1.46 -12.17 9.96
N ILE A 195 -0.88 -11.07 9.47
CA ILE A 195 0.57 -10.98 9.35
C ILE A 195 1.28 -10.94 10.72
N SER A 196 0.63 -10.42 11.73
CA SER A 196 1.11 -10.39 13.13
C SER A 196 1.27 -11.78 13.76
N GLU A 197 0.53 -12.79 13.27
CA GLU A 197 0.58 -14.15 13.79
C GLU A 197 1.75 -14.98 13.23
N VAL A 198 2.29 -14.58 12.07
CA VAL A 198 3.22 -15.38 11.28
C VAL A 198 4.48 -15.72 12.06
N GLN A 199 5.08 -14.76 12.77
CA GLN A 199 6.30 -14.99 13.54
C GLN A 199 6.11 -16.11 14.58
N GLY A 200 5.04 -16.05 15.36
CA GLY A 200 4.76 -17.07 16.38
C GLY A 200 4.45 -18.44 15.77
N LYS A 201 3.87 -18.50 14.56
CA LYS A 201 3.59 -19.73 13.85
C LYS A 201 4.86 -20.37 13.26
N LEU A 202 5.79 -19.54 12.76
CA LEU A 202 7.12 -20.01 12.30
C LEU A 202 7.92 -20.56 13.50
N GLU A 203 7.92 -19.88 14.62
CA GLU A 203 8.63 -20.28 15.84
C GLU A 203 8.13 -21.64 16.37
N LYS A 204 6.82 -21.86 16.35
CA LYS A 204 6.20 -23.11 16.79
C LYS A 204 6.26 -24.23 15.74
N GLY A 205 6.72 -23.97 14.52
CA GLY A 205 6.71 -24.91 13.42
C GLY A 205 5.31 -25.26 12.90
N GLU A 206 4.31 -24.45 13.18
CA GLU A 206 2.94 -24.65 12.70
C GLU A 206 2.83 -24.32 11.20
N ILE A 207 3.70 -23.46 10.69
CA ILE A 207 3.96 -23.24 9.27
C ILE A 207 5.45 -23.42 9.00
N SER A 208 5.78 -23.93 7.82
CA SER A 208 7.19 -24.12 7.42
C SER A 208 7.63 -23.13 6.34
N VAL A 209 6.69 -22.50 5.65
CA VAL A 209 6.94 -21.49 4.63
C VAL A 209 6.08 -20.25 4.87
N ALA A 210 6.71 -19.10 4.76
CA ALA A 210 6.04 -17.82 4.70
C ALA A 210 6.58 -17.02 3.50
N ALA A 211 5.69 -16.65 2.58
CA ALA A 211 6.06 -15.80 1.46
C ALA A 211 5.90 -14.33 1.85
N GLN A 212 6.94 -13.57 1.59
CA GLN A 212 6.96 -12.13 1.80
C GLN A 212 8.15 -11.50 1.06
N THR A 213 8.17 -10.19 0.99
CA THR A 213 9.31 -9.44 0.44
C THR A 213 10.52 -9.50 1.39
N PRO A 214 11.76 -9.36 0.90
CA PRO A 214 12.92 -9.26 1.77
C PRO A 214 12.79 -8.15 2.80
N LEU A 215 12.25 -7.00 2.41
CA LEU A 215 12.04 -5.85 3.28
C LEU A 215 11.21 -6.23 4.51
N TYR A 216 10.02 -6.78 4.30
CA TYR A 216 9.13 -7.10 5.42
C TYR A 216 9.64 -8.30 6.22
N THR A 217 10.29 -9.27 5.58
CA THR A 217 10.91 -10.42 6.26
C THR A 217 11.90 -9.96 7.33
N PHE A 218 12.75 -8.97 7.02
CA PHE A 218 13.67 -8.39 8.00
C PHE A 218 12.96 -7.49 9.02
N ALA A 219 12.08 -6.62 8.54
CA ALA A 219 11.38 -5.66 9.39
C ALA A 219 10.51 -6.33 10.46
N ALA A 220 9.93 -7.48 10.14
CA ALA A 220 9.12 -8.30 11.07
C ALA A 220 9.93 -9.36 11.85
N GLY A 221 11.24 -9.41 11.68
CA GLY A 221 12.10 -10.34 12.42
C GLY A 221 12.01 -11.81 11.98
N TRP A 222 11.36 -12.11 10.86
CA TRP A 222 11.16 -13.51 10.41
C TRP A 222 12.46 -14.22 10.03
N GLN A 223 13.48 -13.47 9.59
CA GLN A 223 14.80 -14.01 9.25
C GLN A 223 15.41 -14.84 10.39
N GLY A 224 15.05 -14.57 11.64
CA GLY A 224 15.52 -15.36 12.78
C GLY A 224 15.07 -16.82 12.80
N PHE A 225 14.05 -17.20 12.01
CA PHE A 225 13.49 -18.55 11.98
C PHE A 225 13.79 -19.27 10.64
N LEU A 226 14.23 -18.53 9.62
CA LEU A 226 14.42 -19.07 8.28
C LEU A 226 15.79 -19.76 8.14
N LYS A 227 15.82 -20.84 7.33
CA LYS A 227 17.04 -21.48 6.85
C LYS A 227 17.30 -21.20 5.38
N HIS A 228 16.24 -20.97 4.62
CA HIS A 228 16.30 -20.73 3.17
C HIS A 228 15.39 -19.55 2.80
N TYR A 229 15.82 -18.81 1.77
CA TYR A 229 14.98 -17.79 1.16
C TYR A 229 15.08 -17.91 -0.36
N SER A 230 14.01 -18.35 -1.00
CA SER A 230 13.93 -18.57 -2.45
C SER A 230 13.41 -17.31 -3.15
N LEU A 231 14.19 -16.78 -4.08
CA LEU A 231 13.84 -15.59 -4.88
C LEU A 231 12.90 -15.98 -6.04
N THR A 232 11.72 -16.45 -5.69
CA THR A 232 10.72 -16.92 -6.65
C THR A 232 10.09 -15.79 -7.45
N ARG A 233 10.00 -14.59 -6.88
CA ARG A 233 9.35 -13.41 -7.49
C ARG A 233 7.99 -13.74 -8.11
N HIS A 234 7.22 -14.54 -7.39
CA HIS A 234 5.94 -15.07 -7.87
C HIS A 234 4.80 -14.07 -7.74
N VAL A 235 4.90 -13.09 -6.87
CA VAL A 235 3.97 -11.96 -6.73
C VAL A 235 4.77 -10.67 -6.59
N TYR A 236 4.42 -9.66 -7.36
CA TYR A 236 4.84 -8.28 -7.11
C TYR A 236 3.78 -7.63 -6.23
N GLN A 237 4.12 -7.42 -4.98
CA GLN A 237 3.17 -6.95 -3.99
C GLN A 237 2.99 -5.44 -4.06
N THR A 238 1.91 -5.02 -4.68
CA THR A 238 1.48 -3.62 -4.72
C THR A 238 0.81 -3.21 -3.42
N ALA A 239 0.80 -1.90 -3.18
CA ALA A 239 0.12 -1.29 -2.05
C ALA A 239 -0.42 0.08 -2.45
N LEU A 240 -1.29 0.64 -1.62
CA LEU A 240 -1.86 1.96 -1.82
C LEU A 240 -1.75 2.78 -0.54
N ILE A 241 -1.49 4.07 -0.71
CA ILE A 241 -1.64 5.05 0.36
C ILE A 241 -2.95 5.80 0.11
N MET A 242 -3.76 5.93 1.16
CA MET A 242 -5.11 6.45 1.03
C MET A 242 -5.54 7.29 2.23
N TYR A 243 -6.52 8.15 2.00
CA TYR A 243 -7.23 8.86 3.05
C TYR A 243 -8.62 8.26 3.30
N SER A 244 -9.16 8.47 4.51
CA SER A 244 -10.58 8.37 4.77
C SER A 244 -11.35 9.37 3.90
N LYS A 245 -12.38 8.91 3.17
CA LYS A 245 -13.20 9.81 2.33
C LYS A 245 -13.98 10.81 3.19
N GLU A 246 -14.52 10.37 4.33
CA GLU A 246 -15.19 11.25 5.29
C GLU A 246 -14.27 12.37 5.78
N PHE A 247 -13.02 12.03 6.13
CA PHE A 247 -12.02 13.02 6.50
C PHE A 247 -11.73 13.99 5.35
N TYR A 248 -11.44 13.45 4.15
CA TYR A 248 -11.05 14.25 2.99
C TYR A 248 -12.16 15.19 2.53
N ASP A 249 -13.38 14.67 2.43
CA ASP A 249 -14.54 15.46 1.97
C ASP A 249 -14.91 16.59 2.94
N GLY A 250 -14.67 16.39 4.23
CA GLY A 250 -14.89 17.40 5.27
C GLY A 250 -13.87 18.54 5.28
N GLN A 251 -12.86 18.55 4.39
CA GLN A 251 -11.86 19.61 4.35
C GLN A 251 -12.23 20.69 3.34
N ASP A 252 -11.75 21.92 3.59
CA ASP A 252 -11.83 23.02 2.65
C ASP A 252 -11.00 22.75 1.38
N ALA A 253 -11.31 23.44 0.30
CA ALA A 253 -10.72 23.20 -1.02
C ALA A 253 -9.19 23.32 -1.03
N ASP A 254 -8.64 24.28 -0.31
CA ASP A 254 -7.19 24.53 -0.20
C ASP A 254 -6.48 23.45 0.65
N ILE A 255 -7.14 22.92 1.68
CA ILE A 255 -6.66 21.77 2.46
C ILE A 255 -6.71 20.50 1.59
N LYS A 256 -7.79 20.27 0.84
CA LYS A 256 -7.87 19.15 -0.13
C LYS A 256 -6.74 19.21 -1.15
N ALA A 257 -6.48 20.38 -1.71
CA ALA A 257 -5.37 20.59 -2.64
C ALA A 257 -4.00 20.26 -1.98
N ALA A 258 -3.79 20.74 -0.75
CA ALA A 258 -2.58 20.45 0.00
C ALA A 258 -2.42 18.96 0.31
N LEU A 259 -3.50 18.26 0.69
CA LEU A 259 -3.50 16.79 0.96
C LEU A 259 -3.09 15.97 -0.28
N MET A 260 -3.33 16.48 -1.49
CA MET A 260 -3.02 15.80 -2.75
C MET A 260 -1.70 16.28 -3.40
N THR A 261 -0.87 17.03 -2.66
CA THR A 261 0.42 17.50 -3.16
C THR A 261 1.37 16.33 -3.45
N ASP A 262 2.09 16.42 -4.57
CA ASP A 262 3.20 15.54 -4.96
C ASP A 262 2.88 14.03 -5.01
N ARG A 263 1.65 13.65 -5.33
CA ARG A 263 1.21 12.24 -5.40
C ARG A 263 2.12 11.38 -6.27
N GLN A 264 2.42 11.84 -7.47
CA GLN A 264 3.22 11.08 -8.44
C GLN A 264 4.70 11.00 -8.01
N GLU A 265 5.29 12.13 -7.60
CA GLU A 265 6.67 12.18 -7.13
C GLU A 265 6.85 11.35 -5.87
N GLY A 266 5.85 11.35 -4.99
CA GLY A 266 5.83 10.53 -3.78
C GLY A 266 5.78 9.02 -4.09
N ALA A 267 5.00 8.61 -5.10
CA ALA A 267 4.96 7.22 -5.56
C ALA A 267 6.32 6.78 -6.13
N VAL A 268 6.91 7.59 -7.01
CA VAL A 268 8.23 7.33 -7.60
C VAL A 268 9.31 7.22 -6.51
N LEU A 269 9.30 8.14 -5.53
CA LEU A 269 10.24 8.10 -4.41
C LEU A 269 10.10 6.81 -3.60
N GLY A 270 8.88 6.43 -3.22
CA GLY A 270 8.63 5.23 -2.41
C GLY A 270 9.11 3.96 -3.10
N ARG A 271 8.78 3.77 -4.36
CA ARG A 271 9.25 2.67 -5.20
C ARG A 271 10.79 2.63 -5.27
N LYS A 272 11.41 3.77 -5.53
CA LYS A 272 12.87 3.88 -5.56
C LYS A 272 13.51 3.44 -4.25
N LEU A 273 12.99 3.88 -3.11
CA LEU A 273 13.53 3.54 -1.78
C LEU A 273 13.46 2.04 -1.50
N VAL A 274 12.34 1.39 -1.82
CA VAL A 274 12.18 -0.06 -1.66
C VAL A 274 13.17 -0.82 -2.55
N ARG A 275 13.23 -0.48 -3.84
CA ARG A 275 14.07 -1.17 -4.84
C ARG A 275 15.57 -0.99 -4.58
N GLN A 276 16.00 0.18 -4.09
CA GLN A 276 17.40 0.43 -3.74
C GLN A 276 17.86 -0.39 -2.54
N LEU A 277 16.96 -0.71 -1.61
CA LEU A 277 17.29 -1.48 -0.43
C LEU A 277 17.28 -3.01 -0.68
N GLU A 278 16.47 -3.50 -1.63
CA GLU A 278 16.27 -4.93 -1.88
C GLU A 278 17.57 -5.73 -2.05
N PRO A 279 18.57 -5.30 -2.87
CA PRO A 279 19.81 -6.04 -3.05
C PRO A 279 20.61 -6.20 -1.75
N GLN A 280 20.63 -5.16 -0.90
CA GLN A 280 21.31 -5.21 0.40
C GLN A 280 20.61 -6.20 1.33
N LEU A 281 19.28 -6.18 1.36
CA LEU A 281 18.49 -7.11 2.18
C LEU A 281 18.70 -8.56 1.74
N ILE A 282 18.73 -8.82 0.43
CA ILE A 282 19.05 -10.15 -0.10
C ILE A 282 20.46 -10.60 0.34
N GLY A 283 21.45 -9.69 0.28
CA GLY A 283 22.80 -9.97 0.79
C GLY A 283 22.82 -10.27 2.29
N ASN A 284 22.01 -9.56 3.07
CA ASN A 284 21.93 -9.75 4.51
C ASN A 284 21.41 -11.14 4.91
N PHE A 285 20.54 -11.79 4.12
CA PHE A 285 20.12 -13.16 4.43
C PHE A 285 21.31 -14.10 4.62
N THR A 286 22.32 -14.02 3.76
CA THR A 286 23.53 -14.83 3.88
C THR A 286 24.28 -14.55 5.18
N SER A 287 24.33 -13.30 5.63
CA SER A 287 24.96 -12.91 6.89
C SER A 287 24.24 -13.46 8.13
N TYR A 288 22.95 -13.78 7.99
CA TYR A 288 22.15 -14.46 9.01
C TYR A 288 22.22 -15.99 8.89
N GLY A 289 23.06 -16.53 8.02
CA GLY A 289 23.19 -17.99 7.79
C GLY A 289 22.04 -18.59 6.98
N ILE A 290 21.25 -17.74 6.29
CA ILE A 290 20.13 -18.18 5.45
C ILE A 290 20.64 -18.41 4.03
N GLU A 291 20.40 -19.63 3.49
CA GLU A 291 20.71 -19.93 2.09
C GLU A 291 19.76 -19.16 1.16
N VAL A 292 20.33 -18.26 0.35
CA VAL A 292 19.57 -17.56 -0.69
C VAL A 292 19.57 -18.39 -1.96
N ILE A 293 18.37 -18.76 -2.42
CA ILE A 293 18.16 -19.56 -3.60
C ILE A 293 17.74 -18.68 -4.75
N LYS A 294 18.58 -18.56 -5.75
CA LYS A 294 18.27 -17.92 -7.02
C LYS A 294 17.76 -18.99 -7.97
N LEU A 295 16.52 -18.87 -8.40
CA LEU A 295 15.95 -19.80 -9.38
C LEU A 295 16.53 -19.53 -10.77
N SER A 296 16.84 -20.60 -11.50
CA SER A 296 17.03 -20.53 -12.95
C SER A 296 15.72 -20.17 -13.67
N ASP A 297 15.82 -19.74 -14.92
CA ASP A 297 14.64 -19.43 -15.73
C ASP A 297 13.72 -20.66 -15.85
N ALA A 298 14.29 -21.85 -16.03
CA ALA A 298 13.53 -23.09 -16.11
C ALA A 298 12.77 -23.42 -14.80
N GLU A 299 13.40 -23.20 -13.64
CA GLU A 299 12.74 -23.39 -12.34
C GLU A 299 11.63 -22.35 -12.14
N ARG A 300 11.88 -21.09 -12.51
CA ARG A 300 10.87 -20.01 -12.45
C ARG A 300 9.70 -20.28 -13.39
N ASP A 301 9.95 -20.75 -14.61
CA ASP A 301 8.93 -21.16 -15.57
C ASP A 301 8.10 -22.34 -15.09
N ALA A 302 8.70 -23.28 -14.34
CA ALA A 302 7.97 -24.36 -13.71
C ALA A 302 6.94 -23.83 -12.70
N PHE A 303 7.29 -22.85 -11.87
CA PHE A 303 6.33 -22.17 -10.97
C PHE A 303 5.24 -21.44 -11.76
N LYS A 304 5.61 -20.67 -12.79
CA LYS A 304 4.66 -19.97 -13.66
C LYS A 304 3.66 -20.94 -14.29
N LYS A 305 4.15 -22.09 -14.80
CA LYS A 305 3.30 -23.13 -15.37
C LYS A 305 2.39 -23.77 -14.32
N ALA A 306 2.91 -24.12 -13.14
CA ALA A 306 2.13 -24.74 -12.07
C ALA A 306 0.99 -23.83 -11.57
N THR A 307 1.19 -22.52 -11.60
CA THR A 307 0.21 -21.53 -11.12
C THR A 307 -0.64 -20.91 -12.22
N SER A 308 -0.45 -21.31 -13.49
CA SER A 308 -1.15 -20.70 -14.65
C SER A 308 -2.68 -20.79 -14.58
N GLY A 309 -3.21 -21.79 -13.88
CA GLY A 309 -4.66 -21.96 -13.68
C GLY A 309 -5.28 -20.99 -12.67
N VAL A 310 -4.46 -20.32 -11.83
CA VAL A 310 -4.98 -19.43 -10.75
C VAL A 310 -5.76 -18.26 -11.32
N ARG A 311 -5.27 -17.64 -12.39
CA ARG A 311 -5.97 -16.55 -13.06
C ARG A 311 -7.34 -17.00 -13.60
N ALA A 312 -7.37 -18.11 -14.31
CA ALA A 312 -8.63 -18.64 -14.87
C ALA A 312 -9.64 -19.02 -13.79
N GLU A 313 -9.17 -19.55 -12.65
CA GLU A 313 -10.04 -19.86 -11.51
C GLU A 313 -10.57 -18.59 -10.84
N TYR A 314 -9.73 -17.56 -10.69
CA TYR A 314 -10.16 -16.24 -10.22
C TYR A 314 -11.22 -15.63 -11.15
N GLU A 315 -11.00 -15.66 -12.48
CA GLU A 315 -11.90 -15.08 -13.48
C GLU A 315 -13.30 -15.72 -13.49
N LYS A 316 -13.43 -17.01 -13.10
CA LYS A 316 -14.74 -17.68 -13.00
C LYS A 316 -15.65 -17.01 -11.98
N GLN A 317 -15.10 -16.57 -10.86
CA GLN A 317 -15.85 -15.94 -9.76
C GLN A 317 -15.68 -14.41 -9.69
N ALA A 318 -14.88 -13.83 -10.61
CA ALA A 318 -14.60 -12.42 -10.66
C ALA A 318 -15.86 -11.59 -10.95
N THR A 319 -15.99 -10.46 -10.26
CA THR A 319 -17.02 -9.47 -10.57
C THR A 319 -16.83 -8.88 -11.98
N PRO A 320 -17.85 -8.26 -12.60
CA PRO A 320 -17.65 -7.53 -13.84
C PRO A 320 -16.54 -6.49 -13.77
N LYS A 321 -16.42 -5.78 -12.63
CA LYS A 321 -15.35 -4.79 -12.40
C LYS A 321 -13.97 -5.43 -12.25
N ALA A 322 -13.88 -6.62 -11.65
CA ALA A 322 -12.62 -7.36 -11.58
C ALA A 322 -12.14 -7.81 -12.96
N ARG A 323 -13.06 -8.23 -13.84
CA ARG A 323 -12.73 -8.53 -15.25
C ARG A 323 -12.32 -7.29 -16.02
N GLU A 324 -12.98 -6.16 -15.80
CA GLU A 324 -12.59 -4.87 -16.38
C GLU A 324 -11.19 -4.45 -15.94
N LEU A 325 -10.87 -4.61 -14.63
CA LEU A 325 -9.53 -4.35 -14.11
C LEU A 325 -8.48 -5.20 -14.82
N LEU A 326 -8.72 -6.50 -14.99
CA LEU A 326 -7.81 -7.40 -15.71
C LEU A 326 -7.65 -7.01 -17.18
N GLN A 327 -8.72 -6.58 -17.86
CA GLN A 327 -8.65 -6.06 -19.24
C GLN A 327 -7.79 -4.79 -19.31
N LEU A 328 -7.89 -3.90 -18.34
CA LEU A 328 -7.04 -2.71 -18.23
C LEU A 328 -5.57 -3.08 -17.98
N VAL A 329 -5.31 -4.09 -17.15
CA VAL A 329 -3.96 -4.65 -16.96
C VAL A 329 -3.40 -5.18 -18.27
N ASP A 330 -4.15 -6.05 -18.96
CA ASP A 330 -3.71 -6.67 -20.22
C ASP A 330 -3.46 -5.60 -21.30
N LYS A 331 -4.33 -4.59 -21.38
CA LYS A 331 -4.17 -3.44 -22.29
C LYS A 331 -2.92 -2.63 -21.94
N GLY A 332 -2.67 -2.38 -20.65
CA GLY A 332 -1.50 -1.65 -20.19
C GLY A 332 -0.21 -2.41 -20.48
N LYS A 333 -0.17 -3.72 -20.23
CA LYS A 333 0.96 -4.58 -20.56
C LYS A 333 1.26 -4.59 -22.07
N ALA A 334 0.23 -4.63 -22.89
CA ALA A 334 0.38 -4.54 -24.35
C ALA A 334 0.92 -3.18 -24.81
N ALA A 335 0.61 -2.10 -24.11
CA ALA A 335 1.09 -0.76 -24.40
C ALA A 335 2.51 -0.47 -23.89
N TYR A 336 2.98 -1.21 -22.89
CA TYR A 336 4.33 -1.09 -22.33
C TYR A 336 5.41 -1.65 -23.27
N LYS A 337 5.07 -2.61 -24.13
CA LYS A 337 5.95 -3.20 -25.15
C LYS A 337 6.26 -2.21 -26.26
#